data_cec6e7e9fedf5488edea4f9d41560fa8
#
_entry.id   cec6e7e9fedf5488edea4f9d41560fa8
#
_cell.length_a   1.000
_cell.length_b   1.000
_cell.length_c   1.000
_cell.angle_alpha   90.00
_cell.angle_beta   90.00
_cell.angle_gamma   90.00
#
_symmetry.space_group_name_H-M   'P 1'
#
loop_
_entity.id
_entity.type
_entity.pdbx_description
1 polymer ?
#
loop_
_entity_poly.entity_id
_entity_poly.type
_entity_poly.pdbx_seq_one_letter_code
_entity_poly.pdbx_strand_id
1 'polypeptide(L)'
;MRRVVLGLAWLVSPPLTALAQTPAAPVKIAMIEGLSGPFGNTGEAVFRNLVWAVERVNARGGVRLELARYDSKGQAEEALSALKSAIDDGARFIMQGNSSAVAAALIEAINKHNAREPAKRVLFLNYSAVDPILTNEKCSFWHFRFDAHADMRMTALMDVLKSDPALQRVYILGQDYSFGHAVAREAKRQLGVLRPDVQVVGDELHPMGRVKDFLPYVAKIKASGAQAVITGNFGNDLTLLVKAAKDVGFDGKFYTFYGNALGAPAAIGDAGVGKVVAVADWLPNVQNARSEAFYQSFRARFPNPADDYVHMRMQLMVEALAQAIGKAKTTDAKAVATQLEQANVTLGAQTGTMRAADHQFQQPLVVGLMDRLGAPGVKFDVEGSGYGFRVIKTVAAAAAEQPSSCNMHRP
;
A
#
# COMPACT_ATOMS: atom_id res chain seq x y z
N MET A 1 -33.87 72.43 49.54
CA MET A 1 -33.87 71.67 48.32
C MET A 1 -32.43 71.27 48.02
N ARG A 2 -32.07 70.03 48.38
CA ARG A 2 -30.73 69.48 48.12
C ARG A 2 -30.83 68.61 46.84
N ARG A 3 -30.05 68.93 45.81
CA ARG A 3 -29.92 68.18 44.59
C ARG A 3 -28.83 67.08 44.78
N VAL A 4 -29.23 65.82 44.67
CA VAL A 4 -28.32 64.68 44.65
C VAL A 4 -27.91 64.45 43.18
N VAL A 5 -26.60 64.52 42.89
CA VAL A 5 -26.01 64.15 41.56
C VAL A 5 -25.53 62.75 41.67
N LEU A 6 -26.20 61.83 40.93
CA LEU A 6 -25.73 60.43 40.73
C LEU A 6 -24.63 60.44 39.64
N GLY A 7 -23.42 60.08 40.01
CA GLY A 7 -22.33 59.83 39.07
C GLY A 7 -22.40 58.42 38.54
N LEU A 8 -22.56 58.25 37.21
CA LEU A 8 -22.48 57.00 36.49
C LEU A 8 -21.00 56.63 36.28
N ALA A 9 -20.52 55.63 37.01
CA ALA A 9 -19.19 55.06 36.77
C ALA A 9 -19.22 54.14 35.60
N TRP A 10 -18.54 54.43 34.50
CA TRP A 10 -18.33 53.57 33.38
C TRP A 10 -17.22 52.54 33.72
N LEU A 11 -17.60 51.25 33.86
CA LEU A 11 -16.64 50.13 33.94
C LEU A 11 -16.09 49.83 32.52
N VAL A 12 -14.89 50.31 32.26
CA VAL A 12 -14.12 49.92 31.05
C VAL A 12 -13.51 48.56 31.30
N SER A 13 -14.10 47.50 30.73
CA SER A 13 -13.49 46.19 30.71
C SER A 13 -12.27 46.21 29.75
N PRO A 14 -11.11 45.71 30.14
CA PRO A 14 -9.97 45.60 29.25
C PRO A 14 -10.26 44.56 28.13
N PRO A 15 -9.80 44.81 26.89
CA PRO A 15 -9.96 43.81 25.81
C PRO A 15 -9.18 42.56 26.18
N LEU A 16 -9.86 41.41 26.14
CA LEU A 16 -9.19 40.11 26.15
C LEU A 16 -8.31 40.03 24.90
N THR A 17 -7.01 40.22 25.04
CA THR A 17 -6.03 39.86 24.03
C THR A 17 -6.03 38.34 23.90
N ALA A 18 -6.66 37.84 22.84
CA ALA A 18 -6.51 36.45 22.45
C ALA A 18 -5.01 36.20 22.19
N LEU A 19 -4.37 35.47 23.09
CA LEU A 19 -3.02 34.94 22.85
C LEU A 19 -3.10 34.06 21.59
N ALA A 20 -2.58 34.55 20.48
CA ALA A 20 -2.37 33.76 19.29
C ALA A 20 -1.49 32.59 19.69
N GLN A 21 -2.07 31.41 19.75
CA GLN A 21 -1.30 30.16 19.96
C GLN A 21 -0.27 30.07 18.85
N THR A 22 1.01 30.08 19.19
CA THR A 22 2.09 29.79 18.24
C THR A 22 1.78 28.46 17.60
N PRO A 23 1.75 28.34 16.25
CA PRO A 23 1.50 27.06 15.59
C PRO A 23 2.49 26.05 16.12
N ALA A 24 2.00 24.88 16.55
CA ALA A 24 2.87 23.79 16.98
C ALA A 24 3.87 23.47 15.85
N ALA A 25 5.13 23.22 16.20
CA ALA A 25 6.15 22.84 15.22
C ALA A 25 5.68 21.63 14.42
N PRO A 26 5.92 21.58 13.11
CA PRO A 26 5.48 20.46 12.29
C PRO A 26 6.17 19.17 12.72
N VAL A 27 5.43 18.07 12.67
CA VAL A 27 5.93 16.71 12.93
C VAL A 27 6.63 16.21 11.68
N LYS A 28 7.94 16.01 11.76
CA LYS A 28 8.73 15.48 10.63
C LYS A 28 8.48 14.01 10.41
N ILE A 29 8.10 13.65 9.19
CA ILE A 29 7.97 12.29 8.69
C ILE A 29 8.92 12.10 7.52
N ALA A 30 9.55 10.93 7.42
CA ALA A 30 10.55 10.64 6.40
C ALA A 30 10.10 9.48 5.52
N MET A 31 10.01 9.71 4.22
CA MET A 31 9.89 8.65 3.23
C MET A 31 11.29 8.20 2.81
N ILE A 32 11.58 6.90 2.97
CA ILE A 32 12.82 6.27 2.50
C ILE A 32 12.45 5.33 1.36
N GLU A 33 12.75 5.70 0.12
CA GLU A 33 12.31 4.91 -1.04
C GLU A 33 13.34 4.98 -2.17
N GLY A 34 13.24 4.07 -3.16
CA GLY A 34 14.00 4.18 -4.40
C GLY A 34 13.47 5.33 -5.24
N LEU A 35 14.12 6.49 -5.18
CA LEU A 35 13.78 7.70 -5.94
C LEU A 35 14.62 7.85 -7.20
N SER A 36 15.63 7.00 -7.36
CA SER A 36 16.50 6.94 -8.55
C SER A 36 16.65 5.49 -9.04
N GLY A 37 17.24 5.31 -10.22
CA GLY A 37 17.45 4.01 -10.84
C GLY A 37 16.15 3.36 -11.35
N PRO A 38 16.09 2.01 -11.43
CA PRO A 38 14.97 1.29 -12.06
C PRO A 38 13.61 1.50 -11.41
N PHE A 39 13.56 1.93 -10.15
CA PHE A 39 12.34 2.11 -9.37
C PHE A 39 11.99 3.59 -9.13
N GLY A 40 12.77 4.53 -9.69
CA GLY A 40 12.61 5.95 -9.47
C GLY A 40 11.20 6.46 -9.79
N ASN A 41 10.62 6.05 -10.92
CA ASN A 41 9.27 6.45 -11.31
C ASN A 41 8.21 6.01 -10.27
N THR A 42 8.32 4.78 -9.76
CA THR A 42 7.42 4.28 -8.71
C THR A 42 7.62 5.04 -7.41
N GLY A 43 8.87 5.33 -7.03
CA GLY A 43 9.19 6.14 -5.85
C GLY A 43 8.60 7.54 -5.92
N GLU A 44 8.70 8.22 -7.05
CA GLU A 44 8.11 9.54 -7.26
C GLU A 44 6.57 9.48 -7.23
N ALA A 45 5.96 8.45 -7.80
CA ALA A 45 4.50 8.28 -7.76
C ALA A 45 4.00 8.04 -6.33
N VAL A 46 4.72 7.26 -5.52
CA VAL A 46 4.44 7.07 -4.09
C VAL A 46 4.61 8.39 -3.34
N PHE A 47 5.68 9.13 -3.63
CA PHE A 47 5.91 10.43 -2.99
C PHE A 47 4.72 11.39 -3.23
N ARG A 48 4.19 11.46 -4.46
CA ARG A 48 2.97 12.26 -4.76
C ARG A 48 1.77 11.83 -3.89
N ASN A 49 1.56 10.53 -3.69
CA ASN A 49 0.51 10.04 -2.80
C ASN A 49 0.68 10.53 -1.36
N LEU A 50 1.90 10.46 -0.83
CA LEU A 50 2.19 10.90 0.54
C LEU A 50 2.09 12.42 0.68
N VAL A 51 2.56 13.18 -0.32
CA VAL A 51 2.39 14.65 -0.36
C VAL A 51 0.90 14.99 -0.26
N TRP A 52 0.05 14.38 -1.10
CA TRP A 52 -1.38 14.66 -1.07
C TRP A 52 -2.05 14.26 0.25
N ALA A 53 -1.63 13.13 0.83
CA ALA A 53 -2.13 12.69 2.14
C ALA A 53 -1.77 13.71 3.23
N VAL A 54 -0.54 14.21 3.23
CA VAL A 54 -0.07 15.24 4.16
C VAL A 54 -0.82 16.56 3.95
N GLU A 55 -0.99 17.01 2.70
CA GLU A 55 -1.77 18.22 2.37
C GLU A 55 -3.20 18.13 2.93
N ARG A 56 -3.86 16.98 2.77
CA ARG A 56 -5.22 16.75 3.28
C ARG A 56 -5.31 16.75 4.79
N VAL A 57 -4.34 16.17 5.49
CA VAL A 57 -4.26 16.21 6.95
C VAL A 57 -4.03 17.64 7.42
N ASN A 58 -3.06 18.34 6.84
CA ASN A 58 -2.70 19.69 7.21
C ASN A 58 -3.85 20.72 6.97
N ALA A 59 -4.63 20.51 5.90
CA ALA A 59 -5.77 21.38 5.58
C ALA A 59 -6.90 21.33 6.62
N ARG A 60 -7.03 20.23 7.38
CA ARG A 60 -8.05 20.10 8.43
C ARG A 60 -7.64 20.73 9.76
N GLY A 61 -6.37 21.10 9.90
CA GLY A 61 -5.81 21.59 11.16
C GLY A 61 -5.56 20.49 12.20
N GLY A 62 -5.08 20.89 13.37
CA GLY A 62 -4.66 19.97 14.44
C GLY A 62 -3.18 19.57 14.29
N VAL A 63 -2.90 18.33 13.94
CA VAL A 63 -1.53 17.85 13.70
C VAL A 63 -1.03 18.40 12.38
N ARG A 64 0.13 19.07 12.41
CA ARG A 64 0.82 19.52 11.20
C ARG A 64 1.99 18.58 10.88
N LEU A 65 1.98 18.01 9.69
CA LEU A 65 3.00 17.08 9.20
C LEU A 65 3.92 17.78 8.19
N GLU A 66 5.20 17.42 8.21
CA GLU A 66 6.20 17.82 7.23
C GLU A 66 6.86 16.57 6.66
N LEU A 67 6.72 16.35 5.36
CA LEU A 67 7.24 15.17 4.66
C LEU A 67 8.61 15.47 4.04
N ALA A 68 9.63 14.75 4.47
CA ALA A 68 10.95 14.70 3.84
C ALA A 68 11.12 13.39 3.06
N ARG A 69 11.95 13.42 2.02
CA ARG A 69 12.25 12.23 1.20
C ARG A 69 13.75 11.93 1.19
N TYR A 70 14.07 10.63 1.22
CA TYR A 70 15.44 10.11 1.22
C TYR A 70 15.52 9.00 0.19
N ASP A 71 16.50 9.09 -0.70
CA ASP A 71 16.69 8.10 -1.76
C ASP A 71 17.48 6.89 -1.24
N SER A 72 16.86 5.73 -1.24
CA SER A 72 17.47 4.44 -0.92
C SER A 72 18.03 3.73 -2.16
N LYS A 73 17.85 4.27 -3.36
CA LYS A 73 18.15 3.61 -4.64
C LYS A 73 17.56 2.19 -4.75
N GLY A 74 16.59 1.86 -3.91
CA GLY A 74 16.01 0.52 -3.79
C GLY A 74 16.93 -0.52 -3.12
N GLN A 75 18.01 -0.09 -2.44
CA GLN A 75 19.00 -0.94 -1.80
C GLN A 75 18.94 -0.83 -0.28
N ALA A 76 19.12 -1.98 0.41
CA ALA A 76 19.02 -2.02 1.87
C ALA A 76 20.10 -1.17 2.56
N GLU A 77 21.36 -1.20 2.08
CA GLU A 77 22.46 -0.44 2.65
C GLU A 77 22.23 1.07 2.55
N GLU A 78 21.76 1.54 1.39
CA GLU A 78 21.42 2.95 1.18
C GLU A 78 20.23 3.36 2.05
N ALA A 79 19.24 2.48 2.21
CA ALA A 79 18.09 2.72 3.10
C ALA A 79 18.51 2.85 4.57
N LEU A 80 19.50 2.08 5.04
CA LEU A 80 20.04 2.21 6.40
C LEU A 80 20.80 3.55 6.59
N SER A 81 21.54 3.99 5.58
CA SER A 81 22.18 5.30 5.59
C SER A 81 21.15 6.43 5.60
N ALA A 82 20.10 6.32 4.78
CA ALA A 82 18.97 7.22 4.72
C ALA A 82 18.20 7.28 6.06
N LEU A 83 17.99 6.14 6.72
CA LEU A 83 17.37 6.06 8.05
C LEU A 83 18.16 6.87 9.07
N LYS A 84 19.48 6.71 9.10
CA LYS A 84 20.33 7.48 10.02
C LYS A 84 20.18 8.98 9.77
N SER A 85 20.27 9.43 8.52
CA SER A 85 20.11 10.84 8.16
C SER A 85 18.72 11.36 8.57
N ALA A 86 17.67 10.61 8.30
CA ALA A 86 16.30 11.00 8.67
C ALA A 86 16.12 11.16 10.19
N ILE A 87 16.71 10.27 10.99
CA ILE A 87 16.68 10.36 12.46
C ILE A 87 17.47 11.59 12.96
N ASP A 88 18.65 11.83 12.38
CA ASP A 88 19.51 12.97 12.72
C ASP A 88 18.81 14.31 12.35
N ASP A 89 18.05 14.34 11.24
CA ASP A 89 17.20 15.48 10.83
C ASP A 89 15.94 15.66 11.70
N GLY A 90 15.70 14.75 12.64
CA GLY A 90 14.62 14.83 13.61
C GLY A 90 13.33 14.12 13.22
N ALA A 91 13.31 13.30 12.16
CA ALA A 91 12.15 12.47 11.86
C ALA A 91 11.90 11.44 12.95
N ARG A 92 10.63 11.21 13.28
CA ARG A 92 10.19 10.19 14.25
C ARG A 92 9.32 9.11 13.62
N PHE A 93 8.83 9.35 12.42
CA PHE A 93 7.97 8.44 11.66
C PHE A 93 8.59 8.20 10.29
N ILE A 94 8.96 6.95 10.04
CA ILE A 94 9.63 6.50 8.82
C ILE A 94 8.62 5.78 7.95
N MET A 95 8.59 6.04 6.65
CA MET A 95 7.67 5.45 5.69
C MET A 95 8.46 4.78 4.57
N GLN A 96 8.13 3.54 4.24
CA GLN A 96 8.72 2.79 3.13
C GLN A 96 7.77 1.66 2.70
N GLY A 97 7.86 1.17 1.45
CA GLY A 97 6.97 0.10 1.03
C GLY A 97 7.36 -0.64 -0.24
N ASN A 98 8.19 -0.12 -1.12
CA ASN A 98 8.42 -0.75 -2.43
C ASN A 98 9.36 -1.97 -2.41
N SER A 99 9.91 -2.34 -1.25
CA SER A 99 10.79 -3.50 -1.13
C SER A 99 10.67 -4.18 0.21
N SER A 100 10.27 -5.45 0.23
CA SER A 100 10.21 -6.25 1.46
C SER A 100 11.59 -6.50 2.07
N ALA A 101 12.65 -6.59 1.24
CA ALA A 101 14.02 -6.73 1.73
C ALA A 101 14.50 -5.46 2.45
N VAL A 102 14.21 -4.28 1.88
CA VAL A 102 14.49 -2.98 2.52
C VAL A 102 13.68 -2.85 3.81
N ALA A 103 12.39 -3.19 3.79
CA ALA A 103 11.53 -3.14 4.98
C ALA A 103 12.07 -4.02 6.12
N ALA A 104 12.52 -5.24 5.82
CA ALA A 104 13.11 -6.14 6.82
C ALA A 104 14.39 -5.53 7.44
N ALA A 105 15.27 -4.94 6.63
CA ALA A 105 16.47 -4.27 7.10
C ALA A 105 16.14 -3.05 8.00
N LEU A 106 15.15 -2.25 7.60
CA LEU A 106 14.69 -1.11 8.39
C LEU A 106 14.08 -1.54 9.73
N ILE A 107 13.28 -2.62 9.77
CA ILE A 107 12.71 -3.17 11.03
C ILE A 107 13.84 -3.52 12.00
N GLU A 108 14.86 -4.26 11.54
CA GLU A 108 15.99 -4.65 12.39
C GLU A 108 16.80 -3.44 12.90
N ALA A 109 17.06 -2.47 12.01
CA ALA A 109 17.81 -1.27 12.37
C ALA A 109 17.03 -0.40 13.37
N ILE A 110 15.73 -0.23 13.17
CA ILE A 110 14.86 0.53 14.07
C ILE A 110 14.75 -0.16 15.43
N ASN A 111 14.62 -1.48 15.50
CA ASN A 111 14.64 -2.22 16.76
C ASN A 111 15.93 -1.95 17.55
N LYS A 112 17.09 -2.04 16.88
CA LYS A 112 18.40 -1.76 17.49
C LYS A 112 18.54 -0.30 17.93
N HIS A 113 18.09 0.64 17.10
CA HIS A 113 18.12 2.07 17.40
C HIS A 113 17.23 2.39 18.61
N ASN A 114 16.00 1.95 18.61
CA ASN A 114 15.02 2.24 19.66
C ASN A 114 15.38 1.63 21.03
N ALA A 115 16.14 0.54 21.03
CA ALA A 115 16.67 -0.05 22.25
C ALA A 115 17.84 0.78 22.84
N ARG A 116 18.67 1.40 21.97
CA ARG A 116 19.86 2.18 22.38
C ARG A 116 19.54 3.63 22.71
N GLU A 117 18.59 4.21 21.99
CA GLU A 117 18.24 5.64 22.02
C GLU A 117 16.77 5.87 22.43
N PRO A 118 16.37 5.57 23.68
CA PRO A 118 14.96 5.66 24.10
C PRO A 118 14.32 7.04 23.88
N ALA A 119 15.11 8.11 23.94
CA ALA A 119 14.64 9.48 23.73
C ALA A 119 14.45 9.84 22.24
N LYS A 120 14.99 9.04 21.32
CA LYS A 120 14.95 9.27 19.87
C LYS A 120 14.26 8.14 19.12
N ARG A 121 13.39 7.39 19.77
CA ARG A 121 12.66 6.29 19.16
C ARG A 121 11.88 6.73 17.93
N VAL A 122 11.82 5.85 16.94
CA VAL A 122 11.08 6.05 15.69
C VAL A 122 10.11 4.92 15.43
N LEU A 123 9.04 5.20 14.69
CA LEU A 123 8.11 4.20 14.16
C LEU A 123 8.32 4.02 12.66
N PHE A 124 8.11 2.81 12.21
CA PHE A 124 8.10 2.47 10.80
C PHE A 124 6.67 2.16 10.32
N LEU A 125 6.18 2.93 9.36
CA LEU A 125 4.90 2.77 8.69
C LEU A 125 5.14 2.22 7.28
N ASN A 126 4.75 0.99 7.08
CA ASN A 126 4.92 0.26 5.83
C ASN A 126 3.63 0.32 5.01
N TYR A 127 3.68 0.92 3.83
CA TYR A 127 2.51 1.09 2.98
C TYR A 127 2.40 0.05 1.85
N SER A 128 3.40 -0.80 1.61
CA SER A 128 3.36 -1.69 0.42
C SER A 128 4.32 -2.89 0.44
N ALA A 129 5.22 -3.04 1.41
CA ALA A 129 6.07 -4.22 1.54
C ALA A 129 5.26 -5.38 2.11
N VAL A 130 4.94 -6.36 1.26
CA VAL A 130 3.88 -7.34 1.50
C VAL A 130 4.35 -8.76 1.80
N ASP A 131 5.65 -8.97 2.06
CA ASP A 131 6.12 -10.26 2.55
C ASP A 131 5.46 -10.56 3.91
N PRO A 132 4.77 -11.71 4.07
CA PRO A 132 4.06 -12.06 5.30
C PRO A 132 4.96 -12.09 6.54
N ILE A 133 6.24 -12.44 6.38
CA ILE A 133 7.21 -12.55 7.49
C ILE A 133 7.32 -11.25 8.30
N LEU A 134 7.06 -10.09 7.68
CA LEU A 134 7.26 -8.77 8.30
C LEU A 134 6.28 -8.47 9.45
N THR A 135 5.11 -9.12 9.47
CA THR A 135 4.11 -9.05 10.56
C THR A 135 3.86 -10.42 11.20
N ASN A 136 4.69 -11.40 10.88
CA ASN A 136 4.73 -12.71 11.52
C ASN A 136 6.05 -12.86 12.30
N GLU A 137 6.98 -13.70 11.86
CA GLU A 137 8.21 -14.03 12.58
C GLU A 137 9.14 -12.82 12.79
N LYS A 138 9.08 -11.80 11.91
CA LYS A 138 9.84 -10.55 12.03
C LYS A 138 8.98 -9.37 12.52
N CYS A 139 7.83 -9.65 13.14
CA CYS A 139 7.00 -8.57 13.67
C CYS A 139 7.75 -7.74 14.72
N SER A 140 7.41 -6.47 14.80
CA SER A 140 8.03 -5.52 15.70
C SER A 140 7.01 -4.54 16.23
N PHE A 141 7.08 -4.20 17.52
CA PHE A 141 6.25 -3.15 18.11
C PHE A 141 6.41 -1.79 17.41
N TRP A 142 7.54 -1.57 16.73
CA TRP A 142 7.85 -0.32 16.05
C TRP A 142 7.46 -0.32 14.57
N HIS A 143 6.86 -1.40 14.04
CA HIS A 143 6.49 -1.55 12.64
C HIS A 143 4.98 -1.74 12.50
N PHE A 144 4.34 -0.94 11.63
CA PHE A 144 2.91 -0.97 11.30
C PHE A 144 2.75 -1.12 9.80
N ARG A 145 2.06 -2.17 9.33
CA ARG A 145 1.81 -2.39 7.91
C ARG A 145 0.38 -2.04 7.53
N PHE A 146 0.23 -1.18 6.52
CA PHE A 146 -1.05 -0.69 6.02
C PHE A 146 -1.52 -1.35 4.74
N ASP A 147 -0.70 -2.16 4.08
CA ASP A 147 -1.10 -2.97 2.93
C ASP A 147 -1.40 -4.42 3.34
N ALA A 148 -2.30 -5.08 2.62
CA ALA A 148 -2.53 -6.51 2.78
C ALA A 148 -1.29 -7.29 2.34
N HIS A 149 -0.83 -8.23 3.16
CA HIS A 149 0.31 -9.08 2.80
C HIS A 149 -0.06 -10.14 1.76
N ALA A 150 0.96 -10.84 1.24
CA ALA A 150 0.80 -11.78 0.14
C ALA A 150 -0.29 -12.82 0.37
N ASP A 151 -0.38 -13.38 1.57
CA ASP A 151 -1.36 -14.44 1.86
C ASP A 151 -2.80 -13.89 1.90
N MET A 152 -3.02 -12.67 2.41
CA MET A 152 -4.32 -11.99 2.34
C MET A 152 -4.73 -11.70 0.89
N ARG A 153 -3.79 -11.21 0.08
CA ARG A 153 -4.02 -10.95 -1.36
C ARG A 153 -4.30 -12.25 -2.12
N MET A 154 -3.57 -13.31 -1.81
CA MET A 154 -3.81 -14.63 -2.39
C MET A 154 -5.21 -15.14 -2.06
N THR A 155 -5.67 -14.98 -0.81
CA THR A 155 -7.04 -15.34 -0.41
C THR A 155 -8.10 -14.62 -1.25
N ALA A 156 -7.90 -13.33 -1.54
CA ALA A 156 -8.81 -12.57 -2.38
C ALA A 156 -8.79 -13.06 -3.85
N LEU A 157 -7.63 -13.39 -4.39
CA LEU A 157 -7.52 -13.97 -5.74
C LEU A 157 -8.15 -15.37 -5.81
N MET A 158 -7.94 -16.19 -4.78
CA MET A 158 -8.53 -17.52 -4.68
C MET A 158 -10.04 -17.49 -4.56
N ASP A 159 -10.61 -16.45 -3.94
CA ASP A 159 -12.07 -16.27 -3.86
C ASP A 159 -12.72 -16.07 -5.24
N VAL A 160 -11.98 -15.51 -6.20
CA VAL A 160 -12.39 -15.43 -7.60
C VAL A 160 -12.08 -16.73 -8.35
N LEU A 161 -10.87 -17.25 -8.22
CA LEU A 161 -10.40 -18.44 -8.94
C LEU A 161 -11.23 -19.68 -8.62
N LYS A 162 -11.59 -19.87 -7.33
CA LYS A 162 -12.39 -21.03 -6.90
C LYS A 162 -13.79 -21.08 -7.52
N SER A 163 -14.29 -19.94 -7.99
CA SER A 163 -15.61 -19.81 -8.61
C SER A 163 -15.62 -20.12 -10.10
N ASP A 164 -14.48 -20.45 -10.70
CA ASP A 164 -14.36 -20.83 -12.10
C ASP A 164 -14.31 -22.39 -12.22
N PRO A 165 -15.45 -23.05 -12.54
CA PRO A 165 -15.49 -24.51 -12.59
C PRO A 165 -14.74 -25.08 -13.81
N ALA A 166 -14.47 -24.27 -14.82
CA ALA A 166 -13.73 -24.69 -16.01
C ALA A 166 -12.21 -24.73 -15.78
N LEU A 167 -11.73 -24.10 -14.73
CA LEU A 167 -10.31 -24.07 -14.41
C LEU A 167 -9.87 -25.37 -13.75
N GLN A 168 -8.97 -26.10 -14.42
CA GLN A 168 -8.43 -27.38 -13.96
C GLN A 168 -6.90 -27.38 -13.86
N ARG A 169 -6.20 -26.46 -14.55
CA ARG A 169 -4.74 -26.46 -14.65
C ARG A 169 -4.19 -25.05 -14.52
N VAL A 170 -3.32 -24.85 -13.54
CA VAL A 170 -2.67 -23.58 -13.29
C VAL A 170 -1.15 -23.69 -13.33
N TYR A 171 -0.49 -22.64 -13.77
CA TYR A 171 0.96 -22.48 -13.71
C TYR A 171 1.30 -21.38 -12.70
N ILE A 172 2.29 -21.59 -11.84
CA ILE A 172 2.80 -20.60 -10.92
C ILE A 172 4.13 -20.11 -11.49
N LEU A 173 4.24 -18.79 -11.73
CA LEU A 173 5.47 -18.17 -12.19
C LEU A 173 5.76 -16.92 -11.37
N GLY A 174 6.93 -16.83 -10.76
CA GLY A 174 7.29 -15.71 -9.89
C GLY A 174 8.73 -15.27 -10.02
N GLN A 175 9.00 -14.10 -9.43
CA GLN A 175 10.34 -13.55 -9.27
C GLN A 175 11.08 -14.28 -8.14
N ASP A 176 12.36 -14.60 -8.34
CA ASP A 176 13.20 -15.35 -7.38
C ASP A 176 13.72 -14.44 -6.27
N TYR A 177 12.88 -14.21 -5.25
CA TYR A 177 13.21 -13.57 -3.98
C TYR A 177 12.11 -13.87 -2.94
N SER A 178 12.28 -13.42 -1.69
CA SER A 178 11.43 -13.83 -0.55
C SER A 178 9.92 -13.72 -0.80
N PHE A 179 9.48 -12.62 -1.40
CA PHE A 179 8.06 -12.43 -1.73
C PHE A 179 7.58 -13.39 -2.83
N GLY A 180 8.37 -13.62 -3.90
CA GLY A 180 8.00 -14.57 -4.96
C GLY A 180 7.86 -16.00 -4.42
N HIS A 181 8.77 -16.42 -3.55
CA HIS A 181 8.66 -17.70 -2.83
C HIS A 181 7.42 -17.75 -1.94
N ALA A 182 7.07 -16.67 -1.24
CA ALA A 182 5.86 -16.60 -0.42
C ALA A 182 4.59 -16.76 -1.27
N VAL A 183 4.52 -16.07 -2.42
CA VAL A 183 3.40 -16.18 -3.36
C VAL A 183 3.24 -17.61 -3.88
N ALA A 184 4.33 -18.26 -4.33
CA ALA A 184 4.29 -19.62 -4.85
C ALA A 184 3.85 -20.64 -3.78
N ARG A 185 4.39 -20.52 -2.57
CA ARG A 185 4.03 -21.37 -1.43
C ARG A 185 2.54 -21.23 -1.09
N GLU A 186 2.06 -20.01 -0.98
CA GLU A 186 0.69 -19.73 -0.56
C GLU A 186 -0.33 -20.10 -1.65
N ALA A 187 0.00 -19.89 -2.92
CA ALA A 187 -0.83 -20.34 -4.05
C ALA A 187 -1.04 -21.85 -4.00
N LYS A 188 0.03 -22.63 -3.83
CA LYS A 188 -0.06 -24.08 -3.70
C LYS A 188 -0.86 -24.53 -2.49
N ARG A 189 -0.63 -23.91 -1.33
CA ARG A 189 -1.35 -24.20 -0.09
C ARG A 189 -2.87 -23.99 -0.25
N GLN A 190 -3.26 -22.82 -0.77
CA GLN A 190 -4.69 -22.48 -0.91
C GLN A 190 -5.38 -23.30 -2.01
N LEU A 191 -4.71 -23.55 -3.14
CA LEU A 191 -5.24 -24.45 -4.17
C LEU A 191 -5.50 -25.85 -3.60
N GLY A 192 -4.54 -26.42 -2.86
CA GLY A 192 -4.70 -27.74 -2.25
C GLY A 192 -5.88 -27.86 -1.28
N VAL A 193 -6.28 -26.75 -0.64
CA VAL A 193 -7.43 -26.71 0.28
C VAL A 193 -8.74 -26.39 -0.44
N LEU A 194 -8.74 -25.36 -1.30
CA LEU A 194 -9.96 -24.79 -1.88
C LEU A 194 -10.36 -25.42 -3.21
N ARG A 195 -9.39 -25.91 -3.97
CA ARG A 195 -9.56 -26.51 -5.30
C ARG A 195 -8.58 -27.67 -5.49
N PRO A 196 -8.70 -28.77 -4.69
CA PRO A 196 -7.84 -29.94 -4.80
C PRO A 196 -7.96 -30.65 -6.16
N ASP A 197 -9.00 -30.34 -6.93
CA ASP A 197 -9.22 -30.78 -8.30
C ASP A 197 -8.35 -30.03 -9.33
N VAL A 198 -7.81 -28.84 -8.98
CA VAL A 198 -6.97 -28.03 -9.86
C VAL A 198 -5.51 -28.48 -9.76
N GLN A 199 -4.93 -28.88 -10.89
CA GLN A 199 -3.54 -29.29 -10.97
C GLN A 199 -2.60 -28.09 -11.12
N VAL A 200 -1.56 -28.01 -10.29
CA VAL A 200 -0.42 -27.12 -10.52
C VAL A 200 0.51 -27.82 -11.52
N VAL A 201 0.44 -27.40 -12.79
CA VAL A 201 1.17 -28.01 -13.90
C VAL A 201 2.56 -27.41 -14.13
N GLY A 202 2.94 -26.44 -13.34
CA GLY A 202 4.29 -25.86 -13.28
C GLY A 202 4.41 -24.88 -12.13
N ASP A 203 5.61 -24.83 -11.57
CA ASP A 203 6.00 -23.92 -10.47
C ASP A 203 7.45 -23.51 -10.72
N GLU A 204 7.65 -22.30 -11.18
CA GLU A 204 8.96 -21.82 -11.62
C GLU A 204 9.21 -20.37 -11.12
N LEU A 205 10.43 -20.09 -10.72
CA LEU A 205 10.90 -18.75 -10.38
C LEU A 205 11.94 -18.30 -11.41
N HIS A 206 11.99 -16.99 -11.64
CA HIS A 206 12.95 -16.39 -12.56
C HIS A 206 13.71 -15.23 -11.91
N PRO A 207 14.93 -14.87 -12.38
CA PRO A 207 15.69 -13.75 -11.85
C PRO A 207 14.92 -12.44 -11.97
N MET A 208 14.68 -11.78 -10.82
CA MET A 208 13.91 -10.53 -10.73
C MET A 208 14.55 -9.40 -11.55
N GLY A 209 13.79 -8.80 -12.46
CA GLY A 209 14.18 -7.63 -13.27
C GLY A 209 15.29 -7.88 -14.28
N ARG A 210 15.71 -9.12 -14.49
CA ARG A 210 16.81 -9.48 -15.40
C ARG A 210 16.37 -10.17 -16.69
N VAL A 211 15.17 -10.76 -16.68
CA VAL A 211 14.62 -11.45 -17.86
C VAL A 211 14.18 -10.42 -18.88
N LYS A 212 14.75 -10.50 -20.08
CA LYS A 212 14.41 -9.61 -21.20
C LYS A 212 13.43 -10.23 -22.18
N ASP A 213 13.35 -11.56 -22.19
CA ASP A 213 12.48 -12.36 -23.07
C ASP A 213 11.75 -13.42 -22.26
N PHE A 214 10.43 -13.32 -22.20
CA PHE A 214 9.56 -14.28 -21.51
C PHE A 214 9.00 -15.36 -22.44
N LEU A 215 9.31 -15.37 -23.75
CA LEU A 215 8.84 -16.39 -24.69
C LEU A 215 9.18 -17.81 -24.23
N PRO A 216 10.39 -18.14 -23.72
CA PRO A 216 10.70 -19.48 -23.23
C PRO A 216 9.81 -19.92 -22.04
N TYR A 217 9.51 -19.01 -21.14
CA TYR A 217 8.61 -19.28 -20.01
C TYR A 217 7.18 -19.54 -20.48
N VAL A 218 6.69 -18.68 -21.36
CA VAL A 218 5.32 -18.81 -21.88
C VAL A 218 5.16 -20.04 -22.77
N ALA A 219 6.18 -20.43 -23.52
CA ALA A 219 6.18 -21.69 -24.27
C ALA A 219 5.98 -22.91 -23.34
N LYS A 220 6.67 -22.93 -22.19
CA LYS A 220 6.46 -23.96 -21.16
C LYS A 220 5.05 -23.92 -20.58
N ILE A 221 4.55 -22.72 -20.24
CA ILE A 221 3.18 -22.52 -19.73
C ILE A 221 2.16 -23.08 -20.72
N LYS A 222 2.28 -22.73 -22.00
CA LYS A 222 1.38 -23.21 -23.05
C LYS A 222 1.49 -24.72 -23.24
N ALA A 223 2.71 -25.26 -23.31
CA ALA A 223 2.96 -26.70 -23.48
C ALA A 223 2.44 -27.54 -22.29
N SER A 224 2.41 -26.96 -21.07
CA SER A 224 1.84 -27.64 -19.90
C SER A 224 0.32 -27.75 -19.94
N GLY A 225 -0.34 -27.05 -20.87
CA GLY A 225 -1.80 -26.96 -20.96
C GLY A 225 -2.43 -26.17 -19.82
N ALA A 226 -1.68 -25.27 -19.17
CA ALA A 226 -2.22 -24.37 -18.18
C ALA A 226 -3.33 -23.49 -18.76
N GLN A 227 -4.37 -23.25 -17.98
CA GLN A 227 -5.50 -22.37 -18.32
C GLN A 227 -5.40 -21.01 -17.62
N ALA A 228 -4.54 -20.93 -16.60
CA ALA A 228 -4.24 -19.69 -15.90
C ALA A 228 -2.82 -19.69 -15.36
N VAL A 229 -2.32 -18.47 -15.16
CA VAL A 229 -1.04 -18.20 -14.48
C VAL A 229 -1.32 -17.44 -13.19
N ILE A 230 -0.75 -17.90 -12.08
CA ILE A 230 -0.72 -17.16 -10.80
C ILE A 230 0.67 -16.57 -10.66
N THR A 231 0.73 -15.24 -10.45
CA THR A 231 2.02 -14.54 -10.39
C THR A 231 2.03 -13.36 -9.45
N GLY A 232 3.13 -13.22 -8.69
CA GLY A 232 3.47 -12.02 -7.94
C GLY A 232 4.34 -11.04 -8.73
N ASN A 233 4.62 -11.29 -10.00
CA ASN A 233 5.46 -10.41 -10.82
C ASN A 233 4.94 -8.97 -10.85
N PHE A 234 5.85 -8.02 -10.89
CA PHE A 234 5.57 -6.59 -11.05
C PHE A 234 6.57 -5.95 -12.02
N GLY A 235 6.28 -4.70 -12.42
CA GLY A 235 7.11 -3.97 -13.37
C GLY A 235 7.25 -4.69 -14.70
N ASN A 236 8.42 -4.60 -15.31
CA ASN A 236 8.67 -5.19 -16.63
C ASN A 236 8.50 -6.71 -16.66
N ASP A 237 8.77 -7.42 -15.57
CA ASP A 237 8.61 -8.88 -15.54
C ASP A 237 7.15 -9.31 -15.74
N LEU A 238 6.18 -8.53 -15.21
CA LEU A 238 4.77 -8.78 -15.46
C LEU A 238 4.37 -8.39 -16.89
N THR A 239 4.76 -7.20 -17.33
CA THR A 239 4.32 -6.67 -18.63
C THR A 239 4.87 -7.50 -19.80
N LEU A 240 6.14 -7.91 -19.73
CA LEU A 240 6.77 -8.77 -20.72
C LEU A 240 6.17 -10.18 -20.73
N LEU A 241 5.83 -10.73 -19.55
CA LEU A 241 5.16 -12.03 -19.44
C LEU A 241 3.80 -12.01 -20.16
N VAL A 242 2.94 -11.01 -19.90
CA VAL A 242 1.60 -10.95 -20.50
C VAL A 242 1.68 -10.70 -22.01
N LYS A 243 2.61 -9.85 -22.47
CA LYS A 243 2.85 -9.61 -23.90
C LYS A 243 3.31 -10.87 -24.62
N ALA A 244 4.33 -11.55 -24.08
CA ALA A 244 4.82 -12.79 -24.64
C ALA A 244 3.72 -13.87 -24.70
N ALA A 245 2.83 -13.89 -23.72
CA ALA A 245 1.69 -14.81 -23.72
C ALA A 245 0.74 -14.56 -24.90
N LYS A 246 0.45 -13.29 -25.18
CA LYS A 246 -0.33 -12.90 -26.37
C LYS A 246 0.37 -13.34 -27.67
N ASP A 247 1.67 -13.08 -27.76
CA ASP A 247 2.45 -13.35 -28.98
C ASP A 247 2.48 -14.84 -29.34
N VAL A 248 2.53 -15.73 -28.34
CA VAL A 248 2.45 -17.18 -28.57
C VAL A 248 1.01 -17.73 -28.61
N GLY A 249 0.00 -16.89 -28.46
CA GLY A 249 -1.41 -17.29 -28.46
C GLY A 249 -1.78 -18.12 -27.21
N PHE A 250 -1.27 -17.76 -26.04
CA PHE A 250 -1.77 -18.27 -24.78
C PHE A 250 -3.02 -17.48 -24.38
N ASP A 251 -4.16 -18.18 -24.23
CA ASP A 251 -5.46 -17.55 -24.00
C ASP A 251 -5.93 -17.62 -22.53
N GLY A 252 -5.06 -18.03 -21.61
CA GLY A 252 -5.36 -18.16 -20.20
C GLY A 252 -5.39 -16.82 -19.44
N LYS A 253 -6.00 -16.85 -18.24
CA LYS A 253 -6.03 -15.70 -17.34
C LYS A 253 -4.73 -15.57 -16.54
N PHE A 254 -4.41 -14.35 -16.14
CA PHE A 254 -3.33 -14.02 -15.23
C PHE A 254 -3.92 -13.51 -13.91
N TYR A 255 -3.77 -14.27 -12.84
CA TYR A 255 -4.12 -13.84 -11.48
C TYR A 255 -2.90 -13.17 -10.87
N THR A 256 -2.96 -11.83 -10.73
CA THR A 256 -1.80 -11.01 -10.44
C THR A 256 -1.97 -10.19 -9.15
N PHE A 257 -0.84 -9.90 -8.52
CA PHE A 257 -0.78 -8.97 -7.39
C PHE A 257 -0.66 -7.50 -7.84
N TYR A 258 -0.14 -7.28 -9.05
CA TYR A 258 0.29 -5.95 -9.51
C TYR A 258 -0.13 -5.64 -10.95
N GLY A 259 -1.19 -6.29 -11.45
CA GLY A 259 -1.73 -5.97 -12.79
C GLY A 259 -2.16 -4.51 -12.94
N ASN A 260 -2.52 -3.86 -11.84
CA ASN A 260 -2.91 -2.45 -11.75
C ASN A 260 -1.76 -1.51 -11.29
N ALA A 261 -0.51 -1.99 -11.24
CA ALA A 261 0.63 -1.17 -10.83
C ALA A 261 0.97 -0.10 -11.89
N LEU A 262 1.75 0.91 -11.45
CA LEU A 262 2.18 2.03 -12.29
C LEU A 262 2.74 1.55 -13.62
N GLY A 263 2.21 2.07 -14.71
CA GLY A 263 2.60 1.75 -16.10
C GLY A 263 2.17 0.36 -16.59
N ALA A 264 1.68 -0.54 -15.72
CA ALA A 264 1.34 -1.90 -16.13
C ALA A 264 0.16 -1.94 -17.10
N PRO A 265 -0.99 -1.27 -16.86
CA PRO A 265 -2.11 -1.28 -17.79
C PRO A 265 -1.75 -0.72 -19.17
N ALA A 266 -1.02 0.41 -19.22
CA ALA A 266 -0.54 1.00 -20.47
C ALA A 266 0.41 0.07 -21.24
N ALA A 267 1.37 -0.54 -20.52
CA ALA A 267 2.37 -1.42 -21.11
C ALA A 267 1.79 -2.77 -21.57
N ILE A 268 0.83 -3.34 -20.84
CA ILE A 268 0.15 -4.59 -21.17
C ILE A 268 -0.81 -4.36 -22.35
N GLY A 269 -1.58 -3.26 -22.33
CA GLY A 269 -2.51 -2.90 -23.39
C GLY A 269 -3.58 -3.96 -23.64
N ASP A 270 -3.96 -4.14 -24.90
CA ASP A 270 -4.98 -5.11 -25.31
C ASP A 270 -4.66 -6.58 -24.98
N ALA A 271 -3.41 -6.90 -24.67
CA ALA A 271 -3.04 -8.25 -24.25
C ALA A 271 -3.69 -8.64 -22.93
N GLY A 272 -3.98 -7.66 -22.06
CA GLY A 272 -4.54 -7.90 -20.74
C GLY A 272 -6.07 -7.83 -20.67
N VAL A 273 -6.73 -7.32 -21.70
CA VAL A 273 -8.19 -7.13 -21.71
C VAL A 273 -8.90 -8.48 -21.55
N GLY A 274 -9.74 -8.59 -20.51
CA GLY A 274 -10.46 -9.81 -20.15
C GLY A 274 -9.58 -10.93 -19.57
N LYS A 275 -8.27 -10.72 -19.40
CA LYS A 275 -7.31 -11.75 -18.98
C LYS A 275 -6.55 -11.41 -17.71
N VAL A 276 -6.16 -10.16 -17.50
CA VAL A 276 -5.43 -9.75 -16.30
C VAL A 276 -6.39 -9.48 -15.16
N VAL A 277 -6.34 -10.33 -14.14
CA VAL A 277 -7.03 -10.18 -12.86
C VAL A 277 -6.05 -9.60 -11.85
N ALA A 278 -6.39 -8.51 -11.19
CA ALA A 278 -5.53 -7.84 -10.20
C ALA A 278 -6.24 -7.70 -8.84
N VAL A 279 -5.51 -7.98 -7.76
CA VAL A 279 -5.98 -7.71 -6.40
C VAL A 279 -5.39 -6.40 -5.88
N ALA A 280 -6.23 -5.57 -5.26
CA ALA A 280 -5.83 -4.29 -4.69
C ALA A 280 -6.59 -4.00 -3.38
N ASP A 281 -6.07 -3.04 -2.61
CA ASP A 281 -6.79 -2.44 -1.48
C ASP A 281 -7.97 -1.58 -1.98
N TRP A 282 -7.84 -0.99 -3.16
CA TRP A 282 -8.83 -0.12 -3.79
C TRP A 282 -8.56 -0.01 -5.30
N LEU A 283 -9.59 0.25 -6.08
CA LEU A 283 -9.52 0.53 -7.52
C LEU A 283 -10.42 1.72 -7.86
N PRO A 284 -10.07 2.55 -8.88
CA PRO A 284 -10.86 3.73 -9.28
C PRO A 284 -12.33 3.42 -9.62
N ASN A 285 -12.59 2.23 -10.14
CA ASN A 285 -13.92 1.81 -10.58
C ASN A 285 -14.73 1.06 -9.50
N VAL A 286 -14.37 1.20 -8.22
CA VAL A 286 -15.25 0.78 -7.11
C VAL A 286 -16.53 1.61 -7.17
N GLN A 287 -17.68 0.92 -7.28
CA GLN A 287 -18.99 1.55 -7.44
C GLN A 287 -19.47 2.17 -6.12
N ASN A 288 -18.95 3.34 -5.80
CA ASN A 288 -19.30 4.11 -4.61
C ASN A 288 -19.03 5.60 -4.83
N ALA A 289 -20.03 6.45 -4.60
CA ALA A 289 -19.91 7.89 -4.83
C ALA A 289 -18.79 8.58 -4.02
N ARG A 290 -18.54 8.12 -2.79
CA ARG A 290 -17.44 8.66 -1.96
C ARG A 290 -16.07 8.25 -2.49
N SER A 291 -15.97 7.02 -3.03
CA SER A 291 -14.75 6.52 -3.69
C SER A 291 -14.48 7.29 -4.98
N GLU A 292 -15.51 7.55 -5.76
CA GLU A 292 -15.41 8.37 -6.97
C GLU A 292 -14.96 9.81 -6.65
N ALA A 293 -15.60 10.46 -5.69
CA ALA A 293 -15.24 11.82 -5.26
C ALA A 293 -13.78 11.88 -4.76
N PHE A 294 -13.32 10.87 -4.05
CA PHE A 294 -11.92 10.74 -3.62
C PHE A 294 -10.98 10.70 -4.83
N TYR A 295 -11.27 9.85 -5.82
CA TYR A 295 -10.44 9.73 -7.01
C TYR A 295 -10.44 11.00 -7.87
N GLN A 296 -11.59 11.61 -8.06
CA GLN A 296 -11.70 12.90 -8.77
C GLN A 296 -10.90 14.01 -8.07
N SER A 297 -10.88 14.02 -6.74
CA SER A 297 -10.06 14.98 -5.97
C SER A 297 -8.56 14.78 -6.20
N PHE A 298 -8.12 13.53 -6.33
CA PHE A 298 -6.72 13.24 -6.67
C PHE A 298 -6.38 13.73 -8.08
N ARG A 299 -7.21 13.40 -9.08
CA ARG A 299 -7.00 13.85 -10.47
C ARG A 299 -7.07 15.38 -10.61
N ALA A 300 -7.89 16.06 -9.83
CA ALA A 300 -7.93 17.52 -9.79
C ALA A 300 -6.62 18.11 -9.23
N ARG A 301 -6.01 17.46 -8.25
CA ARG A 301 -4.72 17.88 -7.68
C ARG A 301 -3.55 17.56 -8.61
N PHE A 302 -3.62 16.44 -9.33
CA PHE A 302 -2.60 15.97 -10.29
C PHE A 302 -3.25 15.72 -11.66
N PRO A 303 -3.44 16.78 -12.46
CA PRO A 303 -4.20 16.68 -13.70
C PRO A 303 -3.44 15.99 -14.85
N ASN A 304 -2.11 15.84 -14.73
CA ASN A 304 -1.34 15.10 -15.71
C ASN A 304 -1.68 13.60 -15.61
N PRO A 305 -2.18 12.95 -16.69
CA PRO A 305 -2.51 11.53 -16.65
C PRO A 305 -1.37 10.63 -16.20
N ALA A 306 -0.12 10.96 -16.53
CA ALA A 306 1.06 10.20 -16.10
C ALA A 306 1.28 10.23 -14.57
N ASP A 307 0.62 11.13 -13.85
CA ASP A 307 0.68 11.24 -12.39
C ASP A 307 -0.45 10.46 -11.68
N ASP A 308 -1.35 9.84 -12.44
CA ASP A 308 -2.55 9.17 -11.96
C ASP A 308 -2.22 7.78 -11.36
N TYR A 309 -1.60 7.81 -10.19
CA TYR A 309 -1.26 6.62 -9.42
C TYR A 309 -1.62 6.83 -7.95
N VAL A 310 -2.88 6.56 -7.60
CA VAL A 310 -3.39 6.76 -6.25
C VAL A 310 -3.65 5.44 -5.53
N HIS A 311 -3.27 5.38 -4.24
CA HIS A 311 -3.53 4.23 -3.38
C HIS A 311 -4.19 4.66 -2.06
N MET A 312 -5.35 4.10 -1.80
CA MET A 312 -6.16 4.41 -0.61
C MET A 312 -5.42 4.09 0.68
N ARG A 313 -4.68 2.98 0.73
CA ARG A 313 -3.91 2.55 1.91
C ARG A 313 -2.88 3.59 2.39
N MET A 314 -2.25 4.33 1.45
CA MET A 314 -1.30 5.38 1.81
C MET A 314 -2.00 6.57 2.46
N GLN A 315 -3.20 6.88 1.98
CA GLN A 315 -4.04 7.92 2.56
C GLN A 315 -4.53 7.52 3.96
N LEU A 316 -4.99 6.27 4.13
CA LEU A 316 -5.41 5.72 5.41
C LEU A 316 -4.25 5.67 6.41
N MET A 317 -3.04 5.35 5.96
CA MET A 317 -1.84 5.32 6.80
C MET A 317 -1.51 6.69 7.40
N VAL A 318 -1.47 7.73 6.57
CA VAL A 318 -1.16 9.10 7.03
C VAL A 318 -2.28 9.62 7.92
N GLU A 319 -3.53 9.28 7.60
CA GLU A 319 -4.70 9.58 8.42
C GLU A 319 -4.62 8.93 9.80
N ALA A 320 -4.30 7.63 9.85
CA ALA A 320 -4.13 6.88 11.09
C ALA A 320 -3.01 7.48 11.96
N LEU A 321 -1.88 7.84 11.34
CA LEU A 321 -0.77 8.48 12.03
C LEU A 321 -1.20 9.83 12.64
N ALA A 322 -1.87 10.68 11.86
CA ALA A 322 -2.32 11.99 12.35
C ALA A 322 -3.30 11.86 13.52
N GLN A 323 -4.25 10.92 13.43
CA GLN A 323 -5.19 10.64 14.51
C GLN A 323 -4.48 10.10 15.75
N ALA A 324 -3.50 9.19 15.57
CA ALA A 324 -2.73 8.63 16.69
C ALA A 324 -1.91 9.71 17.43
N ILE A 325 -1.23 10.59 16.69
CA ILE A 325 -0.50 11.74 17.28
C ILE A 325 -1.46 12.66 18.03
N GLY A 326 -2.61 12.99 17.42
CA GLY A 326 -3.63 13.83 18.04
C GLY A 326 -4.20 13.26 19.33
N LYS A 327 -4.43 11.93 19.38
CA LYS A 327 -4.91 11.22 20.58
C LYS A 327 -3.82 11.11 21.64
N ALA A 328 -2.59 10.80 21.24
CA ALA A 328 -1.44 10.71 22.14
C ALA A 328 -1.02 12.08 22.71
N LYS A 329 -1.35 13.19 22.03
CA LYS A 329 -0.92 14.57 22.35
C LYS A 329 0.59 14.72 22.47
N THR A 330 1.32 13.87 21.80
CA THR A 330 2.79 13.81 21.77
C THR A 330 3.29 13.14 20.49
N THR A 331 4.55 13.36 20.15
CA THR A 331 5.26 12.65 19.07
C THR A 331 6.15 11.52 19.59
N ASP A 332 6.05 11.19 20.89
CA ASP A 332 6.74 10.02 21.45
C ASP A 332 6.30 8.75 20.73
N ALA A 333 7.28 8.02 20.19
CA ALA A 333 7.01 6.87 19.34
C ALA A 333 6.23 5.76 20.05
N LYS A 334 6.49 5.53 21.35
CA LYS A 334 5.77 4.49 22.12
C LYS A 334 4.31 4.90 22.35
N ALA A 335 4.09 6.14 22.74
CA ALA A 335 2.74 6.65 22.96
C ALA A 335 1.91 6.65 21.67
N VAL A 336 2.51 7.06 20.54
CA VAL A 336 1.85 7.02 19.22
C VAL A 336 1.59 5.58 18.77
N ALA A 337 2.54 4.64 18.97
CA ALA A 337 2.34 3.23 18.66
C ALA A 337 1.12 2.65 19.40
N THR A 338 0.98 2.93 20.70
CA THR A 338 -0.18 2.50 21.49
C THR A 338 -1.51 3.02 20.92
N GLN A 339 -1.53 4.22 20.35
CA GLN A 339 -2.72 4.76 19.69
C GLN A 339 -2.94 4.15 18.29
N LEU A 340 -1.87 3.85 17.55
CA LEU A 340 -1.96 3.17 16.25
C LEU A 340 -2.51 1.75 16.38
N GLU A 341 -2.22 1.03 17.46
CA GLU A 341 -2.81 -0.30 17.73
C GLU A 341 -4.34 -0.27 17.83
N GLN A 342 -4.90 0.89 18.16
CA GLN A 342 -6.35 1.10 18.26
C GLN A 342 -6.91 1.83 17.04
N ALA A 343 -6.13 1.96 15.96
CA ALA A 343 -6.56 2.70 14.79
C ALA A 343 -7.78 2.03 14.13
N ASN A 344 -8.81 2.83 13.96
CA ASN A 344 -9.98 2.55 13.14
C ASN A 344 -10.22 3.78 12.27
N VAL A 345 -9.92 3.67 11.00
CA VAL A 345 -9.84 4.81 10.09
C VAL A 345 -10.76 4.59 8.91
N THR A 346 -11.57 5.62 8.63
CA THR A 346 -12.43 5.66 7.45
C THR A 346 -12.03 6.81 6.54
N LEU A 347 -11.86 6.50 5.26
CA LEU A 347 -11.62 7.48 4.22
C LEU A 347 -12.41 7.13 2.96
N GLY A 348 -13.22 8.06 2.48
CA GLY A 348 -14.13 7.77 1.38
C GLY A 348 -15.11 6.66 1.75
N ALA A 349 -15.06 5.56 1.01
CA ALA A 349 -15.85 4.35 1.26
C ALA A 349 -15.05 3.24 1.96
N GLN A 350 -13.77 3.45 2.20
CA GLN A 350 -12.86 2.46 2.77
C GLN A 350 -12.72 2.66 4.28
N THR A 351 -12.90 1.58 5.03
CA THR A 351 -12.63 1.54 6.47
C THR A 351 -11.65 0.42 6.75
N GLY A 352 -10.69 0.68 7.62
CA GLY A 352 -9.76 -0.34 8.07
C GLY A 352 -9.38 -0.16 9.53
N THR A 353 -8.94 -1.25 10.14
CA THR A 353 -8.57 -1.34 11.55
C THR A 353 -7.19 -1.95 11.71
N MET A 354 -6.42 -1.47 12.66
CA MET A 354 -5.13 -2.06 13.00
C MET A 354 -5.33 -3.26 13.93
N ARG A 355 -4.78 -4.42 13.59
CA ARG A 355 -4.74 -5.57 14.47
C ARG A 355 -3.55 -5.42 15.43
N ALA A 356 -3.85 -5.24 16.73
CA ALA A 356 -2.83 -4.96 17.73
C ALA A 356 -1.84 -6.13 17.97
N ALA A 357 -2.22 -7.36 17.62
CA ALA A 357 -1.40 -8.54 17.85
C ALA A 357 -0.12 -8.57 17.01
N ASP A 358 -0.16 -8.00 15.80
CA ASP A 358 0.92 -8.07 14.82
C ASP A 358 1.12 -6.79 13.99
N HIS A 359 0.35 -5.75 14.27
CA HIS A 359 0.35 -4.47 13.56
C HIS A 359 0.06 -4.59 12.05
N GLN A 360 -0.76 -5.57 11.67
CA GLN A 360 -1.31 -5.69 10.33
C GLN A 360 -2.64 -4.95 10.21
N PHE A 361 -2.71 -3.98 9.31
CA PHE A 361 -3.96 -3.27 9.02
C PHE A 361 -4.92 -4.16 8.25
N GLN A 362 -6.16 -4.27 8.76
CA GLN A 362 -7.24 -5.07 8.21
C GLN A 362 -8.19 -4.18 7.45
N GLN A 363 -8.36 -4.43 6.15
CA GLN A 363 -9.24 -3.65 5.28
C GLN A 363 -9.82 -4.55 4.19
N PRO A 364 -10.98 -4.20 3.59
CA PRO A 364 -11.48 -4.91 2.44
C PRO A 364 -10.50 -4.89 1.28
N LEU A 365 -10.51 -5.97 0.49
CA LEU A 365 -9.76 -6.06 -0.76
C LEU A 365 -10.73 -6.10 -1.93
N VAL A 366 -10.27 -5.61 -3.07
CA VAL A 366 -11.01 -5.69 -4.33
C VAL A 366 -10.22 -6.48 -5.35
N VAL A 367 -10.93 -7.25 -6.17
CA VAL A 367 -10.34 -7.95 -7.32
C VAL A 367 -10.98 -7.35 -8.56
N GLY A 368 -10.13 -6.89 -9.47
CA GLY A 368 -10.53 -6.28 -10.73
C GLY A 368 -10.08 -7.10 -11.92
N LEU A 369 -10.84 -7.03 -13.01
CA LEU A 369 -10.47 -7.56 -14.32
C LEU A 369 -10.18 -6.39 -15.25
N MET A 370 -9.04 -6.42 -15.91
CA MET A 370 -8.61 -5.40 -16.85
C MET A 370 -9.52 -5.34 -18.07
N ASP A 371 -9.96 -4.13 -18.41
CA ASP A 371 -10.79 -3.87 -19.56
C ASP A 371 -10.55 -2.47 -20.14
N ARG A 372 -11.15 -2.15 -21.27
CA ARG A 372 -11.03 -0.84 -21.92
C ARG A 372 -11.88 0.21 -21.23
N LEU A 373 -11.42 1.45 -21.26
CA LEU A 373 -12.22 2.59 -20.85
C LEU A 373 -13.56 2.59 -21.60
N GLY A 374 -14.65 2.81 -20.88
CA GLY A 374 -16.02 2.79 -21.43
C GLY A 374 -16.65 1.38 -21.48
N ALA A 375 -15.90 0.31 -21.23
CA ALA A 375 -16.50 -1.01 -21.05
C ALA A 375 -17.37 -1.04 -19.77
N PRO A 376 -18.38 -1.93 -19.70
CA PRO A 376 -19.23 -2.03 -18.51
C PRO A 376 -18.42 -2.16 -17.23
N GLY A 377 -18.61 -1.21 -16.31
CA GLY A 377 -17.88 -1.15 -15.04
C GLY A 377 -16.50 -0.49 -15.08
N VAL A 378 -16.08 0.07 -16.22
CA VAL A 378 -14.82 0.84 -16.37
C VAL A 378 -15.14 2.28 -16.77
N LYS A 379 -15.46 3.09 -15.79
CA LYS A 379 -15.69 4.54 -15.94
C LYS A 379 -14.39 5.33 -16.02
N PHE A 380 -13.35 4.84 -15.36
CA PHE A 380 -12.04 5.47 -15.27
C PHE A 380 -10.96 4.51 -15.78
N ASP A 381 -10.09 5.01 -16.62
CA ASP A 381 -8.81 4.40 -16.91
C ASP A 381 -7.76 4.82 -15.86
N VAL A 382 -6.59 4.26 -15.91
CA VAL A 382 -5.43 4.70 -15.12
C VAL A 382 -4.38 5.29 -16.06
N GLU A 383 -3.73 6.34 -15.62
CA GLU A 383 -2.60 7.00 -16.31
C GLU A 383 -2.92 7.46 -17.76
N GLY A 384 -4.19 7.69 -18.09
CA GLY A 384 -4.59 8.04 -19.48
C GLY A 384 -4.33 6.90 -20.47
N SER A 385 -4.18 5.68 -20.00
CA SER A 385 -3.80 4.51 -20.81
C SER A 385 -4.91 4.00 -21.73
N GLY A 386 -6.16 4.39 -21.49
CA GLY A 386 -7.34 3.81 -22.13
C GLY A 386 -7.78 2.47 -21.49
N TYR A 387 -7.11 2.02 -20.44
CA TYR A 387 -7.41 0.77 -19.74
C TYR A 387 -7.63 1.00 -18.25
N GLY A 388 -8.59 0.26 -17.67
CA GLY A 388 -8.90 0.28 -16.26
C GLY A 388 -9.28 -1.12 -15.78
N PHE A 389 -9.73 -1.21 -14.53
CA PHE A 389 -10.17 -2.47 -13.94
C PHE A 389 -11.61 -2.35 -13.52
N ARG A 390 -12.48 -3.18 -14.09
CA ARG A 390 -13.83 -3.37 -13.52
C ARG A 390 -13.74 -4.26 -12.29
N VAL A 391 -14.38 -3.87 -11.20
CA VAL A 391 -14.41 -4.67 -9.98
C VAL A 391 -15.29 -5.91 -10.21
N ILE A 392 -14.72 -7.09 -10.03
CA ILE A 392 -15.41 -8.38 -10.17
C ILE A 392 -15.70 -9.03 -8.82
N LYS A 393 -14.97 -8.62 -7.77
CA LYS A 393 -15.18 -9.11 -6.40
C LYS A 393 -14.73 -8.09 -5.38
N THR A 394 -15.48 -7.97 -4.30
CA THR A 394 -15.03 -7.32 -3.07
C THR A 394 -14.96 -8.38 -1.98
N VAL A 395 -13.83 -8.44 -1.29
CA VAL A 395 -13.55 -9.39 -0.20
C VAL A 395 -13.52 -8.60 1.11
N ALA A 396 -14.38 -8.95 2.03
CA ALA A 396 -14.43 -8.29 3.34
C ALA A 396 -13.10 -8.49 4.10
N ALA A 397 -12.73 -7.54 4.95
CA ALA A 397 -11.50 -7.62 5.75
C ALA A 397 -11.38 -8.95 6.51
N ALA A 398 -12.44 -9.36 7.19
CA ALA A 398 -12.48 -10.63 7.93
C ALA A 398 -12.31 -11.87 7.05
N ALA A 399 -12.75 -11.82 5.78
CA ALA A 399 -12.59 -12.94 4.85
C ALA A 399 -11.18 -13.04 4.26
N ALA A 400 -10.43 -11.93 4.24
CA ALA A 400 -9.04 -11.90 3.81
C ALA A 400 -8.06 -12.06 4.98
N GLU A 401 -8.53 -12.01 6.22
CA GLU A 401 -7.70 -12.13 7.42
C GLU A 401 -6.95 -13.46 7.45
N GLN A 402 -5.68 -13.40 7.88
CA GLN A 402 -4.83 -14.58 8.03
C GLN A 402 -4.42 -14.74 9.50
N PRO A 403 -4.17 -15.98 9.97
CA PRO A 403 -3.54 -16.22 11.25
C PRO A 403 -2.19 -15.49 11.36
N SER A 404 -1.80 -15.14 12.57
CA SER A 404 -0.50 -14.52 12.82
C SER A 404 0.35 -15.41 13.72
N SER A 405 1.62 -15.55 13.39
CA SER A 405 2.65 -16.20 14.21
C SER A 405 3.50 -15.17 14.99
N CYS A 406 3.07 -13.90 15.01
CA CYS A 406 3.79 -12.83 15.67
C CYS A 406 3.90 -13.07 17.18
N ASN A 407 5.13 -13.05 17.69
CA ASN A 407 5.43 -13.01 19.11
C ASN A 407 6.18 -11.71 19.43
N MET A 408 5.42 -10.60 19.43
CA MET A 408 5.96 -9.26 19.52
C MET A 408 6.44 -8.91 20.92
N HIS A 409 7.71 -8.56 21.04
CA HIS A 409 8.21 -7.93 22.27
C HIS A 409 7.70 -6.49 22.37
N ARG A 410 7.05 -6.18 23.49
CA ARG A 410 6.51 -4.84 23.80
C ARG A 410 7.41 -4.13 24.81
N PRO A 411 7.92 -2.90 24.49
CA PRO A 411 8.83 -2.17 25.36
C PRO A 411 8.11 -1.52 26.57
#